data_204fbe8df3c87dfc98897983d670249f
#
_entry.id   204fbe8df3c87dfc98897983d670249f
#
_cell.length_a   1.000
_cell.length_b   1.000
_cell.length_c   1.000
_cell.angle_alpha   90.00
_cell.angle_beta   90.00
_cell.angle_gamma   90.00
#
_symmetry.space_group_name_H-M   'P 1'
#
loop_
_entity.id
_entity.type
_entity.pdbx_description
1 polymer ?
#
loop_
_entity_poly.entity_id
_entity_poly.type
_entity_poly.pdbx_seq_one_letter_code
_entity_poly.pdbx_strand_id
1 'polypeptide(L)'
;MSDFRLRVFSSVAKNLSFTKASQELFISQPAITKHIQELETMYQTRLFERMGNKILLTDAGRLLLEHCEKILEDYGRLEYEMNLLRNEHTGELRLGASTTIAQYVLPPLLARFIEKFPQVSLSLFSGNSSEVEKALQEHRIDLALVEGNTRQPNLKYTPFLQDELVAIVHTHSKWMDYDEITLDELKEVPLVLRERGSGTLDVLITALHKHNIKLSDLTIRMHLGSTESIKLFL
;
A
#
# COMPACT_ATOMS: atom_id res chain seq x y z
N MET A 1 25.89 6.18 8.77
CA MET A 1 26.17 5.08 7.81
C MET A 1 25.46 3.84 8.33
N SER A 2 24.37 3.41 7.68
CA SER A 2 23.72 2.15 8.03
C SER A 2 24.72 1.00 7.78
N ASP A 3 24.69 -0.02 8.62
CA ASP A 3 25.50 -1.22 8.37
C ASP A 3 24.97 -1.87 7.06
N PHE A 4 25.75 -1.84 6.00
CA PHE A 4 25.40 -2.35 4.68
C PHE A 4 25.02 -3.84 4.73
N ARG A 5 25.56 -4.60 5.68
CA ARG A 5 25.20 -6.00 5.89
C ARG A 5 23.73 -6.18 6.26
N LEU A 6 23.17 -5.24 7.05
CA LEU A 6 21.74 -5.26 7.40
C LEU A 6 20.87 -4.99 6.16
N ARG A 7 21.28 -4.08 5.26
CA ARG A 7 20.58 -3.87 3.96
C ARG A 7 20.63 -5.13 3.10
N VAL A 8 21.78 -5.77 3.01
CA VAL A 8 21.93 -7.04 2.27
C VAL A 8 21.04 -8.12 2.87
N PHE A 9 21.05 -8.28 4.20
CA PHE A 9 20.22 -9.25 4.88
C PHE A 9 18.71 -8.99 4.63
N SER A 10 18.24 -7.76 4.78
CA SER A 10 16.85 -7.37 4.53
C SER A 10 16.42 -7.68 3.08
N SER A 11 17.27 -7.36 2.10
CA SER A 11 16.99 -7.65 0.69
C SER A 11 16.89 -9.17 0.43
N VAL A 12 17.82 -9.98 0.96
CA VAL A 12 17.75 -11.45 0.82
C VAL A 12 16.51 -12.01 1.50
N ALA A 13 16.16 -11.51 2.70
CA ALA A 13 15.02 -11.94 3.49
C ALA A 13 13.68 -11.66 2.79
N LYS A 14 13.53 -10.48 2.20
CA LYS A 14 12.32 -10.06 1.46
C LYS A 14 12.15 -10.84 0.15
N ASN A 15 13.24 -11.05 -0.58
CA ASN A 15 13.22 -11.75 -1.86
C ASN A 15 13.26 -13.27 -1.74
N LEU A 16 13.68 -13.82 -0.59
CA LEU A 16 14.05 -15.21 -0.37
C LEU A 16 14.96 -15.73 -1.50
N SER A 17 15.87 -14.87 -2.00
CA SER A 17 16.72 -15.12 -3.15
C SER A 17 17.98 -14.26 -3.12
N PHE A 18 19.14 -14.91 -3.07
CA PHE A 18 20.45 -14.26 -3.16
C PHE A 18 20.68 -13.58 -4.51
N THR A 19 20.18 -14.19 -5.60
CA THR A 19 20.30 -13.65 -6.95
C THR A 19 19.45 -12.38 -7.13
N LYS A 20 18.20 -12.38 -6.65
CA LYS A 20 17.35 -11.18 -6.71
C LYS A 20 17.93 -10.05 -5.86
N ALA A 21 18.42 -10.36 -4.65
CA ALA A 21 19.07 -9.38 -3.80
C ALA A 21 20.33 -8.78 -4.44
N SER A 22 21.12 -9.59 -5.17
CA SER A 22 22.29 -9.09 -5.89
C SER A 22 21.93 -8.12 -7.02
N GLN A 23 20.84 -8.38 -7.72
CA GLN A 23 20.31 -7.48 -8.74
C GLN A 23 19.76 -6.19 -8.14
N GLU A 24 18.99 -6.29 -7.06
CA GLU A 24 18.42 -5.12 -6.35
C GLU A 24 19.50 -4.19 -5.81
N LEU A 25 20.57 -4.75 -5.21
CA LEU A 25 21.64 -3.98 -4.56
C LEU A 25 22.82 -3.66 -5.48
N PHE A 26 22.78 -4.07 -6.75
CA PHE A 26 23.82 -3.86 -7.74
C PHE A 26 25.21 -4.36 -7.31
N ILE A 27 25.26 -5.50 -6.60
CA ILE A 27 26.50 -6.17 -6.19
C ILE A 27 26.49 -7.64 -6.61
N SER A 28 27.67 -8.28 -6.63
CA SER A 28 27.78 -9.67 -7.01
C SER A 28 27.13 -10.61 -5.98
N GLN A 29 26.57 -11.75 -6.43
CA GLN A 29 26.01 -12.75 -5.53
C GLN A 29 27.05 -13.31 -4.51
N PRO A 30 28.33 -13.51 -4.84
CA PRO A 30 29.35 -13.85 -3.83
C PRO A 30 29.49 -12.79 -2.73
N ALA A 31 29.37 -11.48 -3.08
CA ALA A 31 29.40 -10.40 -2.08
C ALA A 31 28.18 -10.47 -1.14
N ILE A 32 26.98 -10.74 -1.68
CA ILE A 32 25.78 -10.99 -0.86
C ILE A 32 26.04 -12.14 0.11
N THR A 33 26.55 -13.27 -0.39
CA THR A 33 26.83 -14.46 0.42
C THR A 33 27.83 -14.14 1.54
N LYS A 34 28.88 -13.38 1.25
CA LYS A 34 29.88 -12.97 2.22
C LYS A 34 29.26 -12.13 3.35
N HIS A 35 28.44 -11.13 3.01
CA HIS A 35 27.77 -10.28 4.02
C HIS A 35 26.83 -11.08 4.92
N ILE A 36 26.10 -12.05 4.36
CA ILE A 36 25.24 -12.93 5.19
C ILE A 36 26.09 -13.81 6.11
N GLN A 37 27.18 -14.38 5.62
CA GLN A 37 28.10 -15.18 6.44
C GLN A 37 28.74 -14.36 7.57
N GLU A 38 29.08 -13.11 7.31
CA GLU A 38 29.61 -12.19 8.35
C GLU A 38 28.57 -11.96 9.47
N LEU A 39 27.30 -11.78 9.13
CA LEU A 39 26.22 -11.67 10.12
C LEU A 39 26.00 -12.99 10.89
N GLU A 40 25.96 -14.12 10.18
CA GLU A 40 25.84 -15.45 10.81
C GLU A 40 27.00 -15.76 11.74
N THR A 41 28.23 -15.33 11.38
CA THR A 41 29.40 -15.44 12.24
C THR A 41 29.31 -14.53 13.45
N MET A 42 28.87 -13.28 13.26
CA MET A 42 28.70 -12.30 14.35
C MET A 42 27.70 -12.79 15.40
N TYR A 43 26.55 -13.34 14.95
CA TYR A 43 25.50 -13.83 15.83
C TYR A 43 25.64 -15.30 16.21
N GLN A 44 26.66 -15.99 15.69
CA GLN A 44 26.93 -17.43 15.91
C GLN A 44 25.71 -18.32 15.62
N THR A 45 24.89 -17.94 14.65
CA THR A 45 23.68 -18.67 14.28
C THR A 45 23.40 -18.55 12.78
N ARG A 46 22.69 -19.54 12.22
CA ARG A 46 22.20 -19.46 10.85
C ARG A 46 20.97 -18.55 10.76
N LEU A 47 20.97 -17.67 9.76
CA LEU A 47 19.85 -16.77 9.48
C LEU A 47 18.93 -17.32 8.39
N PHE A 48 19.51 -18.12 7.50
CA PHE A 48 18.79 -18.79 6.41
C PHE A 48 19.03 -20.29 6.45
N GLU A 49 18.03 -21.04 6.02
CA GLU A 49 18.10 -22.47 5.76
C GLU A 49 17.65 -22.77 4.33
N ARG A 50 18.14 -23.90 3.78
CA ARG A 50 17.76 -24.37 2.45
C ARG A 50 16.87 -25.58 2.59
N MET A 51 15.69 -25.51 1.98
CA MET A 51 14.80 -26.64 1.78
C MET A 51 14.67 -26.94 0.29
N GLY A 52 15.49 -27.86 -0.20
CA GLY A 52 15.60 -28.13 -1.62
C GLY A 52 16.11 -26.91 -2.39
N ASN A 53 15.33 -26.42 -3.34
CA ASN A 53 15.62 -25.20 -4.11
C ASN A 53 15.10 -23.89 -3.49
N LYS A 54 14.50 -23.96 -2.30
CA LYS A 54 13.95 -22.77 -1.62
C LYS A 54 14.85 -22.35 -0.48
N ILE A 55 14.90 -21.04 -0.26
CA ILE A 55 15.56 -20.41 0.89
C ILE A 55 14.46 -19.96 1.85
N LEU A 56 14.62 -20.25 3.13
CA LEU A 56 13.71 -19.87 4.18
C LEU A 56 14.48 -19.16 5.30
N LEU A 57 13.80 -18.30 6.04
CA LEU A 57 14.35 -17.72 7.25
C LEU A 57 14.26 -18.72 8.40
N THR A 58 15.34 -18.82 9.18
CA THR A 58 15.32 -19.48 10.49
C THR A 58 14.56 -18.62 11.52
N ASP A 59 14.34 -19.11 12.74
CA ASP A 59 13.79 -18.29 13.83
C ASP A 59 14.69 -17.08 14.15
N ALA A 60 16.00 -17.29 14.14
CA ALA A 60 16.97 -16.20 14.28
C ALA A 60 16.91 -15.20 13.13
N GLY A 61 16.70 -15.70 11.89
CA GLY A 61 16.50 -14.85 10.72
C GLY A 61 15.22 -14.01 10.82
N ARG A 62 14.11 -14.58 11.29
CA ARG A 62 12.86 -13.83 11.52
C ARG A 62 13.03 -12.74 12.58
N LEU A 63 13.67 -13.08 13.70
CA LEU A 63 13.96 -12.11 14.76
C LEU A 63 14.86 -10.98 14.25
N LEU A 64 15.93 -11.32 13.51
CA LEU A 64 16.81 -10.30 12.94
C LEU A 64 16.10 -9.42 11.94
N LEU A 65 15.18 -9.97 11.11
CA LEU A 65 14.43 -9.17 10.13
C LEU A 65 13.57 -8.12 10.80
N GLU A 66 12.84 -8.48 11.86
CA GLU A 66 12.01 -7.55 12.61
C GLU A 66 12.83 -6.37 13.17
N HIS A 67 13.99 -6.65 13.77
CA HIS A 67 14.86 -5.60 14.30
C HIS A 67 15.60 -4.82 13.20
N CYS A 68 16.01 -5.52 12.14
CA CYS A 68 16.72 -4.92 11.02
C CYS A 68 15.86 -3.83 10.32
N GLU A 69 14.59 -4.09 10.13
CA GLU A 69 13.67 -3.10 9.52
C GLU A 69 13.59 -1.83 10.35
N LYS A 70 13.42 -1.95 11.67
CA LYS A 70 13.40 -0.80 12.60
C LYS A 70 14.73 -0.01 12.58
N ILE A 71 15.86 -0.72 12.59
CA ILE A 71 17.19 -0.08 12.54
C ILE A 71 17.38 0.68 11.23
N LEU A 72 17.01 0.09 10.10
CA LEU A 72 17.14 0.74 8.79
C LEU A 72 16.21 1.95 8.66
N GLU A 73 15.01 1.89 9.22
CA GLU A 73 14.08 3.01 9.30
C GLU A 73 14.67 4.16 10.15
N ASP A 74 15.18 3.85 11.34
CA ASP A 74 15.82 4.84 12.23
C ASP A 74 17.05 5.49 11.57
N TYR A 75 17.84 4.75 10.80
CA TYR A 75 18.93 5.33 10.01
C TYR A 75 18.43 6.28 8.92
N GLY A 76 17.39 5.90 8.19
CA GLY A 76 16.76 6.79 7.20
C GLY A 76 16.23 8.07 7.83
N ARG A 77 15.59 7.94 8.99
CA ARG A 77 15.10 9.07 9.79
C ARG A 77 16.23 9.98 10.25
N LEU A 78 17.32 9.42 10.76
CA LEU A 78 18.50 10.18 11.17
C LEU A 78 19.09 10.97 10.00
N GLU A 79 19.28 10.33 8.84
CA GLU A 79 19.77 11.00 7.62
C GLU A 79 18.85 12.18 7.22
N TYR A 80 17.54 11.97 7.25
CA TYR A 80 16.57 13.02 6.97
C TYR A 80 16.65 14.18 7.97
N GLU A 81 16.69 13.90 9.28
CA GLU A 81 16.78 14.93 10.32
C GLU A 81 18.10 15.72 10.22
N MET A 82 19.22 15.06 9.88
CA MET A 82 20.51 15.72 9.63
C MET A 82 20.48 16.61 8.38
N ASN A 83 19.77 16.21 7.33
CA ASN A 83 19.59 17.01 6.11
C ASN A 83 18.69 18.23 6.38
N LEU A 84 17.67 18.09 7.22
CA LEU A 84 16.82 19.22 7.66
C LEU A 84 17.64 20.31 8.37
N LEU A 85 18.63 19.94 9.19
CA LEU A 85 19.51 20.91 9.86
C LEU A 85 20.33 21.75 8.85
N ARG A 86 20.53 21.23 7.64
CA ARG A 86 21.19 21.93 6.53
C ARG A 86 20.23 22.64 5.57
N ASN A 87 18.92 22.66 5.91
CA ASN A 87 17.84 23.12 5.03
C ASN A 87 17.78 22.35 3.69
N GLU A 88 18.28 21.13 3.65
CA GLU A 88 18.25 20.24 2.49
C GLU A 88 17.05 19.28 2.63
N HIS A 89 16.01 19.50 1.82
CA HIS A 89 14.90 18.57 1.72
C HIS A 89 15.24 17.53 0.65
N THR A 90 15.99 16.51 1.04
CA THR A 90 16.41 15.40 0.17
C THR A 90 15.92 14.08 0.75
N GLY A 91 15.76 13.08 -0.09
CA GLY A 91 15.36 11.74 0.33
C GLY A 91 14.33 11.12 -0.61
N GLU A 92 13.74 10.03 -0.18
CA GLU A 92 12.69 9.32 -0.91
C GLU A 92 11.39 9.33 -0.10
N LEU A 93 10.27 9.62 -0.75
CA LEU A 93 8.93 9.49 -0.20
C LEU A 93 8.15 8.47 -1.03
N ARG A 94 7.82 7.34 -0.43
CA ARG A 94 7.04 6.27 -1.03
C ARG A 94 5.59 6.39 -0.57
N LEU A 95 4.74 6.93 -1.44
CA LEU A 95 3.32 7.08 -1.16
C LEU A 95 2.53 5.85 -1.61
N GLY A 96 1.46 5.54 -0.90
CA GLY A 96 0.41 4.65 -1.36
C GLY A 96 -0.93 5.36 -1.38
N ALA A 97 -1.77 5.07 -2.35
CA ALA A 97 -3.12 5.62 -2.36
C ALA A 97 -4.13 4.65 -2.97
N SER A 98 -5.36 4.70 -2.45
CA SER A 98 -6.48 4.02 -3.10
C SER A 98 -6.63 4.52 -4.54
N THR A 99 -7.16 3.68 -5.42
CA THR A 99 -7.29 4.00 -6.85
C THR A 99 -8.02 5.32 -7.09
N THR A 100 -9.08 5.61 -6.35
CA THR A 100 -9.84 6.85 -6.45
C THR A 100 -8.97 8.06 -6.06
N ILE A 101 -8.28 7.99 -4.91
CA ILE A 101 -7.42 9.07 -4.44
C ILE A 101 -6.24 9.28 -5.38
N ALA A 102 -5.60 8.19 -5.84
CA ALA A 102 -4.48 8.25 -6.77
C ALA A 102 -4.82 8.88 -8.12
N GLN A 103 -6.07 8.67 -8.59
CA GLN A 103 -6.52 9.17 -9.89
C GLN A 103 -7.04 10.61 -9.84
N TYR A 104 -7.77 10.98 -8.80
CA TYR A 104 -8.51 12.24 -8.79
C TYR A 104 -7.98 13.29 -7.81
N VAL A 105 -7.36 12.88 -6.70
CA VAL A 105 -6.96 13.78 -5.63
C VAL A 105 -5.47 14.09 -5.68
N LEU A 106 -4.64 13.06 -5.80
CA LEU A 106 -3.19 13.22 -5.68
C LEU A 106 -2.50 13.94 -6.83
N PRO A 107 -2.85 13.79 -8.12
CA PRO A 107 -2.03 14.33 -9.19
C PRO A 107 -1.70 15.82 -9.06
N PRO A 108 -2.66 16.73 -8.81
CA PRO A 108 -2.34 18.15 -8.64
C PRO A 108 -1.52 18.45 -7.37
N LEU A 109 -1.67 17.63 -6.32
CA LEU A 109 -0.90 17.79 -5.08
C LEU A 109 0.55 17.35 -5.28
N LEU A 110 0.75 16.22 -5.98
CA LEU A 110 2.09 15.70 -6.29
C LEU A 110 2.86 16.65 -7.23
N ALA A 111 2.20 17.25 -8.22
CA ALA A 111 2.82 18.24 -9.08
C ALA A 111 3.37 19.43 -8.27
N ARG A 112 2.58 20.00 -7.37
CA ARG A 112 3.01 21.08 -6.47
C ARG A 112 4.11 20.62 -5.50
N PHE A 113 4.05 19.39 -5.02
CA PHE A 113 5.07 18.83 -4.14
C PHE A 113 6.42 18.75 -4.83
N ILE A 114 6.48 18.22 -6.05
CA ILE A 114 7.71 18.09 -6.86
C ILE A 114 8.30 19.46 -7.16
N GLU A 115 7.48 20.45 -7.51
CA GLU A 115 7.94 21.84 -7.72
C GLU A 115 8.58 22.43 -6.46
N LYS A 116 7.97 22.18 -5.30
CA LYS A 116 8.43 22.72 -4.02
C LYS A 116 9.65 21.99 -3.46
N PHE A 117 9.77 20.69 -3.72
CA PHE A 117 10.82 19.82 -3.19
C PHE A 117 11.49 19.00 -4.31
N PRO A 118 12.22 19.64 -5.22
CA PRO A 118 12.76 19.00 -6.44
C PRO A 118 13.83 17.93 -6.15
N GLN A 119 14.39 17.91 -4.94
CA GLN A 119 15.41 16.95 -4.54
C GLN A 119 14.83 15.74 -3.80
N VAL A 120 13.50 15.68 -3.58
CA VAL A 120 12.83 14.54 -3.00
C VAL A 120 12.40 13.60 -4.12
N SER A 121 12.89 12.37 -4.10
CA SER A 121 12.40 11.30 -4.96
C SER A 121 11.02 10.87 -4.49
N LEU A 122 10.05 10.81 -5.40
CA LEU A 122 8.67 10.47 -5.10
C LEU A 122 8.25 9.23 -5.87
N SER A 123 7.71 8.24 -5.18
CA SER A 123 7.06 7.09 -5.80
C SER A 123 5.62 6.93 -5.32
N LEU A 124 4.73 6.46 -6.19
CA LEU A 124 3.33 6.23 -5.86
C LEU A 124 2.93 4.80 -6.17
N PHE A 125 2.54 4.06 -5.12
CA PHE A 125 1.85 2.79 -5.23
C PHE A 125 0.34 3.02 -5.24
N SER A 126 -0.35 2.53 -6.27
CA SER A 126 -1.82 2.59 -6.38
C SER A 126 -2.41 1.19 -6.32
N GLY A 127 -3.44 1.02 -5.50
CA GLY A 127 -4.18 -0.22 -5.31
C GLY A 127 -5.51 0.04 -4.64
N ASN A 128 -6.25 -0.98 -4.24
CA ASN A 128 -7.41 -0.76 -3.37
C ASN A 128 -6.97 -0.46 -1.93
N SER A 129 -7.88 0.03 -1.08
CA SER A 129 -7.54 0.45 0.28
C SER A 129 -6.86 -0.65 1.09
N SER A 130 -7.31 -1.91 0.96
CA SER A 130 -6.71 -3.05 1.66
C SER A 130 -5.28 -3.37 1.19
N GLU A 131 -5.01 -3.27 -0.12
CA GLU A 131 -3.67 -3.47 -0.69
C GLU A 131 -2.71 -2.37 -0.26
N VAL A 132 -3.18 -1.12 -0.21
CA VAL A 132 -2.39 0.04 0.23
C VAL A 132 -2.08 -0.06 1.73
N GLU A 133 -3.05 -0.40 2.57
CA GLU A 133 -2.84 -0.62 4.00
C GLU A 133 -1.84 -1.75 4.26
N LYS A 134 -1.94 -2.85 3.50
CA LYS A 134 -0.99 -3.95 3.56
C LYS A 134 0.42 -3.50 3.15
N ALA A 135 0.54 -2.71 2.08
CA ALA A 135 1.82 -2.18 1.65
C ALA A 135 2.48 -1.29 2.71
N LEU A 136 1.68 -0.54 3.48
CA LEU A 136 2.16 0.26 4.62
C LEU A 136 2.63 -0.63 5.77
N GLN A 137 1.88 -1.67 6.12
CA GLN A 137 2.26 -2.64 7.16
C GLN A 137 3.54 -3.41 6.79
N GLU A 138 3.75 -3.67 5.51
CA GLU A 138 4.95 -4.33 4.97
C GLU A 138 6.13 -3.36 4.74
N HIS A 139 6.03 -2.09 5.18
CA HIS A 139 7.04 -1.04 4.99
C HIS A 139 7.47 -0.81 3.54
N ARG A 140 6.60 -1.14 2.57
CA ARG A 140 6.82 -0.87 1.14
C ARG A 140 6.53 0.58 0.76
N ILE A 141 5.72 1.26 1.57
CA ILE A 141 5.37 2.68 1.48
C ILE A 141 5.49 3.34 2.85
N ASP A 142 5.67 4.65 2.86
CA ASP A 142 5.90 5.44 4.08
C ASP A 142 4.62 6.12 4.57
N LEU A 143 3.73 6.46 3.65
CA LEU A 143 2.45 7.11 3.92
C LEU A 143 1.38 6.55 3.00
N ALA A 144 0.19 6.32 3.55
CA ALA A 144 -0.98 5.81 2.83
C ALA A 144 -2.13 6.82 2.87
N LEU A 145 -2.82 6.98 1.73
CA LEU A 145 -4.09 7.70 1.65
C LEU A 145 -5.16 6.71 1.18
N VAL A 146 -6.11 6.45 2.05
CA VAL A 146 -7.16 5.45 1.80
C VAL A 146 -8.53 6.01 2.12
N GLU A 147 -9.53 5.47 1.47
CA GLU A 147 -10.94 5.69 1.77
C GLU A 147 -11.52 4.46 2.47
N GLY A 148 -12.66 4.60 3.12
CA GLY A 148 -13.35 3.52 3.83
C GLY A 148 -13.45 3.77 5.33
N ASN A 149 -14.25 2.94 5.99
CA ASN A 149 -14.55 3.02 7.43
C ASN A 149 -13.81 1.95 8.25
N THR A 150 -13.38 0.87 7.62
CA THR A 150 -12.60 -0.19 8.27
C THR A 150 -11.23 0.34 8.67
N ARG A 151 -10.79 -0.01 9.88
CA ARG A 151 -9.51 0.43 10.45
C ARG A 151 -8.68 -0.77 10.88
N GLN A 152 -7.43 -0.80 10.46
CA GLN A 152 -6.46 -1.81 10.91
C GLN A 152 -5.91 -1.41 12.29
N PRO A 153 -5.85 -2.33 13.27
CA PRO A 153 -5.47 -1.97 14.65
C PRO A 153 -4.05 -1.42 14.80
N ASN A 154 -3.15 -1.77 13.88
CA ASN A 154 -1.74 -1.39 13.92
C ASN A 154 -1.42 -0.13 13.10
N LEU A 155 -2.43 0.54 12.52
CA LEU A 155 -2.25 1.75 11.73
C LEU A 155 -2.90 2.96 12.40
N LYS A 156 -2.22 4.09 12.32
CA LYS A 156 -2.76 5.39 12.76
C LYS A 156 -3.45 6.06 11.59
N TYR A 157 -4.71 6.44 11.78
CA TYR A 157 -5.50 7.15 10.77
C TYR A 157 -5.75 8.59 11.19
N THR A 158 -5.60 9.50 10.23
CA THR A 158 -5.90 10.92 10.39
C THR A 158 -6.86 11.34 9.27
N PRO A 159 -7.98 12.01 9.57
CA PRO A 159 -8.87 12.53 8.52
C PRO A 159 -8.11 13.48 7.59
N PHE A 160 -8.32 13.31 6.28
CA PHE A 160 -7.65 14.12 5.25
C PHE A 160 -8.65 14.93 4.42
N LEU A 161 -9.68 14.27 3.87
CA LEU A 161 -10.68 14.88 3.01
C LEU A 161 -12.04 14.25 3.30
N GLN A 162 -13.12 15.03 3.21
CA GLN A 162 -14.47 14.50 3.20
C GLN A 162 -14.93 14.32 1.75
N ASP A 163 -15.62 13.23 1.51
CA ASP A 163 -16.18 12.88 0.22
C ASP A 163 -17.53 12.19 0.42
N GLU A 164 -18.33 12.11 -0.64
CA GLU A 164 -19.61 11.41 -0.64
C GLU A 164 -19.66 10.36 -1.75
N LEU A 165 -20.39 9.28 -1.50
CA LEU A 165 -20.64 8.23 -2.48
C LEU A 165 -22.00 8.46 -3.11
N VAL A 166 -22.03 8.62 -4.43
CA VAL A 166 -23.24 8.81 -5.22
C VAL A 166 -23.47 7.67 -6.19
N ALA A 167 -24.74 7.37 -6.49
CA ALA A 167 -25.08 6.47 -7.57
C ALA A 167 -24.93 7.19 -8.93
N ILE A 168 -24.35 6.50 -9.89
CA ILE A 168 -24.25 6.99 -11.28
C ILE A 168 -24.97 6.03 -12.22
N VAL A 169 -25.55 6.57 -13.26
CA VAL A 169 -26.30 5.82 -14.28
C VAL A 169 -25.93 6.30 -15.68
N HIS A 170 -26.13 5.45 -16.67
CA HIS A 170 -25.99 5.87 -18.08
C HIS A 170 -27.07 6.90 -18.45
N THR A 171 -26.73 7.89 -19.29
CA THR A 171 -27.64 8.99 -19.70
C THR A 171 -28.91 8.55 -20.40
N HIS A 172 -28.96 7.33 -20.96
CA HIS A 172 -30.13 6.72 -21.56
C HIS A 172 -30.82 5.67 -20.66
N SER A 173 -30.45 5.65 -19.39
CA SER A 173 -31.06 4.76 -18.40
C SER A 173 -32.45 5.29 -18.01
N LYS A 174 -33.39 4.38 -17.74
CA LYS A 174 -34.70 4.72 -17.15
C LYS A 174 -34.59 5.40 -15.77
N TRP A 175 -33.44 5.31 -15.13
CA TRP A 175 -33.15 5.90 -13.83
C TRP A 175 -32.64 7.35 -13.93
N MET A 176 -32.43 7.86 -15.16
CA MET A 176 -31.89 9.23 -15.36
C MET A 176 -32.85 10.32 -14.86
N ASP A 177 -34.13 10.07 -14.87
CA ASP A 177 -35.17 11.02 -14.46
C ASP A 177 -35.50 10.95 -12.95
N TYR A 178 -34.78 10.12 -12.20
CA TYR A 178 -34.96 9.97 -10.75
C TYR A 178 -33.91 10.80 -10.01
N ASP A 179 -34.35 11.71 -9.15
CA ASP A 179 -33.47 12.47 -8.26
C ASP A 179 -32.99 11.61 -7.10
N GLU A 180 -33.83 10.69 -6.64
CA GLU A 180 -33.55 9.79 -5.52
C GLU A 180 -34.07 8.38 -5.82
N ILE A 181 -33.44 7.38 -5.20
CA ILE A 181 -33.87 5.98 -5.24
C ILE A 181 -34.04 5.48 -3.80
N THR A 182 -35.13 4.81 -3.53
CA THR A 182 -35.38 4.19 -2.22
C THR A 182 -34.51 2.95 -2.02
N LEU A 183 -34.32 2.56 -0.75
CA LEU A 183 -33.55 1.36 -0.42
C LEU A 183 -34.20 0.06 -0.95
N ASP A 184 -35.51 0.04 -1.08
CA ASP A 184 -36.23 -1.12 -1.65
C ASP A 184 -36.04 -1.18 -3.17
N GLU A 185 -36.11 -0.06 -3.86
CA GLU A 185 -35.79 0.02 -5.29
C GLU A 185 -34.32 -0.34 -5.54
N LEU A 186 -33.39 0.07 -4.66
CA LEU A 186 -31.95 -0.26 -4.78
C LEU A 186 -31.70 -1.78 -4.81
N LYS A 187 -32.50 -2.59 -4.12
CA LYS A 187 -32.39 -4.06 -4.14
C LYS A 187 -32.71 -4.66 -5.51
N GLU A 188 -33.60 -4.02 -6.25
CA GLU A 188 -34.08 -4.49 -7.58
C GLU A 188 -33.21 -3.98 -8.73
N VAL A 189 -32.39 -2.95 -8.49
CA VAL A 189 -31.51 -2.36 -9.52
C VAL A 189 -30.27 -3.24 -9.71
N PRO A 190 -29.93 -3.62 -10.96
CA PRO A 190 -28.68 -4.29 -11.24
C PRO A 190 -27.48 -3.36 -11.02
N LEU A 191 -26.66 -3.65 -10.03
CA LEU A 191 -25.54 -2.81 -9.62
C LEU A 191 -24.21 -3.31 -10.18
N VAL A 192 -23.34 -2.36 -10.55
CA VAL A 192 -21.91 -2.58 -10.78
C VAL A 192 -21.16 -1.92 -9.62
N LEU A 193 -20.41 -2.71 -8.89
CA LEU A 193 -19.75 -2.27 -7.67
C LEU A 193 -18.24 -2.37 -7.80
N ARG A 194 -17.53 -1.76 -6.85
CA ARG A 194 -16.10 -1.93 -6.69
C ARG A 194 -15.80 -3.33 -6.13
N GLU A 195 -14.58 -3.75 -6.35
CA GLU A 195 -14.03 -5.02 -5.89
C GLU A 195 -13.91 -5.07 -4.36
N ARG A 196 -13.77 -6.29 -3.82
CA ARG A 196 -13.48 -6.50 -2.39
C ARG A 196 -12.14 -5.87 -2.02
N GLY A 197 -12.08 -5.24 -0.84
CA GLY A 197 -10.91 -4.49 -0.38
C GLY A 197 -10.92 -3.01 -0.80
N SER A 198 -11.83 -2.60 -1.67
CA SER A 198 -12.05 -1.18 -2.01
C SER A 198 -12.71 -0.45 -0.84
N GLY A 199 -12.20 0.73 -0.50
CA GLY A 199 -12.82 1.62 0.48
C GLY A 199 -14.19 2.13 0.05
N THR A 200 -14.41 2.35 -1.25
CA THR A 200 -15.73 2.71 -1.80
C THR A 200 -16.78 1.63 -1.50
N LEU A 201 -16.44 0.35 -1.70
CA LEU A 201 -17.34 -0.75 -1.36
C LEU A 201 -17.57 -0.84 0.17
N ASP A 202 -16.54 -0.61 0.98
CA ASP A 202 -16.63 -0.61 2.45
C ASP A 202 -17.59 0.48 2.96
N VAL A 203 -17.53 1.68 2.38
CA VAL A 203 -18.47 2.78 2.68
C VAL A 203 -19.91 2.37 2.36
N LEU A 204 -20.16 1.79 1.18
CA LEU A 204 -21.48 1.30 0.79
C LEU A 204 -21.98 0.21 1.76
N ILE A 205 -21.16 -0.79 2.07
CA ILE A 205 -21.53 -1.86 3.01
C ILE A 205 -21.87 -1.28 4.38
N THR A 206 -21.07 -0.33 4.86
CA THR A 206 -21.31 0.32 6.16
C THR A 206 -22.62 1.11 6.16
N ALA A 207 -22.96 1.78 5.06
CA ALA A 207 -24.23 2.51 4.91
C ALA A 207 -25.43 1.53 4.89
N LEU A 208 -25.35 0.46 4.12
CA LEU A 208 -26.39 -0.58 4.04
C LEU A 208 -26.65 -1.26 5.39
N HIS A 209 -25.59 -1.57 6.15
CA HIS A 209 -25.70 -2.18 7.48
C HIS A 209 -26.46 -1.32 8.49
N LYS A 210 -26.37 0.01 8.40
CA LYS A 210 -27.17 0.93 9.23
C LYS A 210 -28.68 0.78 9.01
N HIS A 211 -29.07 0.27 7.85
CA HIS A 211 -30.46 0.00 7.46
C HIS A 211 -30.80 -1.49 7.48
N ASN A 212 -29.96 -2.35 8.11
CA ASN A 212 -30.13 -3.79 8.16
C ASN A 212 -30.18 -4.49 6.79
N ILE A 213 -29.55 -3.91 5.76
CA ILE A 213 -29.43 -4.48 4.43
C ILE A 213 -28.04 -5.11 4.29
N LYS A 214 -27.98 -6.33 3.76
CA LYS A 214 -26.75 -7.03 3.44
C LYS A 214 -26.42 -6.88 1.96
N LEU A 215 -25.16 -6.98 1.60
CA LEU A 215 -24.72 -6.96 0.21
C LEU A 215 -25.36 -8.09 -0.61
N SER A 216 -25.67 -9.23 0.04
CA SER A 216 -26.40 -10.36 -0.57
C SER A 216 -27.86 -10.08 -0.95
N ASP A 217 -28.44 -9.00 -0.42
CA ASP A 217 -29.82 -8.62 -0.68
C ASP A 217 -29.94 -7.74 -1.95
N LEU A 218 -28.78 -7.37 -2.53
CA LEU A 218 -28.68 -6.55 -3.73
C LEU A 218 -28.47 -7.39 -4.98
N THR A 219 -28.96 -6.92 -6.11
CA THR A 219 -28.74 -7.52 -7.43
C THR A 219 -27.41 -7.03 -8.02
N ILE A 220 -26.32 -7.76 -7.79
CA ILE A 220 -24.98 -7.37 -8.25
C ILE A 220 -24.69 -8.05 -9.59
N ARG A 221 -24.42 -7.26 -10.62
CA ARG A 221 -24.04 -7.72 -11.97
C ARG A 221 -22.56 -8.07 -12.06
N MET A 222 -21.70 -7.18 -11.56
CA MET A 222 -20.26 -7.42 -11.55
C MET A 222 -19.53 -6.51 -10.56
N HIS A 223 -18.26 -6.83 -10.31
CA HIS A 223 -17.32 -5.99 -9.59
C HIS A 223 -16.20 -5.53 -10.53
N LEU A 224 -15.85 -4.24 -10.45
CA LEU A 224 -14.76 -3.64 -11.24
C LEU A 224 -13.69 -3.02 -10.32
N GLY A 225 -12.44 -3.08 -10.77
CA GLY A 225 -11.27 -2.69 -9.99
C GLY A 225 -11.01 -1.18 -9.90
N SER A 226 -11.82 -0.33 -10.56
CA SER A 226 -11.67 1.13 -10.46
C SER A 226 -12.97 1.86 -10.76
N THR A 227 -13.09 3.09 -10.26
CA THR A 227 -14.22 3.98 -10.58
C THR A 227 -14.25 4.33 -12.08
N GLU A 228 -13.08 4.50 -12.72
CA GLU A 228 -13.00 4.74 -14.17
C GLU A 228 -13.53 3.55 -14.97
N SER A 229 -13.22 2.32 -14.57
CA SER A 229 -13.77 1.13 -15.23
C SER A 229 -15.30 1.08 -15.12
N ILE A 230 -15.87 1.50 -13.99
CA ILE A 230 -17.32 1.58 -13.80
C ILE A 230 -17.92 2.66 -14.70
N LYS A 231 -17.32 3.84 -14.76
CA LYS A 231 -17.78 4.94 -15.62
C LYS A 231 -17.74 4.60 -17.11
N LEU A 232 -16.71 3.85 -17.54
CA LEU A 232 -16.58 3.41 -18.93
C LEU A 232 -17.50 2.22 -19.27
N PHE A 233 -17.94 1.47 -18.26
CA PHE A 233 -18.88 0.35 -18.45
C PHE A 233 -20.32 0.83 -18.62
N LEU A 234 -20.67 1.96 -18.02
CA LEU A 234 -22.00 2.58 -18.13
C LEU A 234 -22.18 3.27 -19.46
#